data_7251f412683561633264c0f8eced59f4
#
_entry.id   7251f412683561633264c0f8eced59f4
#
_cell.length_a   1.000
_cell.length_b   1.000
_cell.length_c   1.000
_cell.angle_alpha   90.00
_cell.angle_beta   90.00
_cell.angle_gamma   90.00
#
_symmetry.space_group_name_H-M   'P 1'
#
loop_
_entity.id
_entity.type
_entity.pdbx_description
1 polymer ?
#
loop_
_entity_poly.entity_id
_entity_poly.type
_entity_poly.pdbx_seq_one_letter_code
_entity_poly.pdbx_strand_id
1 'polypeptide(L)'
;MERRFRLPISYHDASTSKRKKVREQYCEDQNWNCWYCKHDLREKPPSFITEQPFDKKLFPKMFLAYPIHLQHSHITGMTEGAVHARCNAVLWQYEGK
;
A
#
# COMPACT_ATOMS: atom_id res chain seq x y z
N MET A 1 11.72 12.65 -20.06
CA MET A 1 11.35 12.96 -18.66
C MET A 1 9.96 12.43 -18.35
N GLU A 2 9.85 11.54 -17.39
CA GLU A 2 8.54 11.05 -16.97
C GLU A 2 7.80 12.12 -16.20
N ARG A 3 6.50 12.21 -16.49
CA ARG A 3 5.62 13.14 -15.82
C ARG A 3 5.26 12.60 -14.45
N ARG A 4 5.65 13.31 -13.41
CA ARG A 4 5.30 12.92 -12.04
C ARG A 4 3.91 13.45 -11.67
N PHE A 5 3.24 12.70 -10.81
CA PHE A 5 1.94 13.12 -10.29
C PHE A 5 2.14 13.98 -9.05
N ARG A 6 1.22 14.91 -8.88
CA ARG A 6 1.16 15.70 -7.65
C ARG A 6 0.41 14.87 -6.60
N LEU A 7 1.10 14.50 -5.53
CA LEU A 7 0.54 13.64 -4.49
C LEU A 7 0.07 14.46 -3.29
N PRO A 8 -0.96 14.00 -2.56
CA PRO A 8 -1.73 12.78 -2.80
C PRO A 8 -2.76 12.96 -3.94
N ILE A 9 -3.29 11.84 -4.42
CA ILE A 9 -4.38 11.83 -5.41
C ILE A 9 -5.60 11.11 -4.84
N SER A 10 -6.77 11.31 -5.47
CA SER A 10 -7.96 10.54 -5.12
C SER A 10 -7.83 9.12 -5.65
N TYR A 11 -7.83 8.13 -4.76
CA TYR A 11 -7.69 6.73 -5.12
C TYR A 11 -8.82 6.25 -6.01
N HIS A 12 -10.07 6.56 -5.63
CA HIS A 12 -11.25 6.07 -6.35
C HIS A 12 -11.43 6.70 -7.72
N ASP A 13 -10.96 7.93 -7.90
CA ASP A 13 -11.06 8.63 -9.18
C ASP A 13 -9.95 8.27 -10.16
N ALA A 14 -8.94 7.54 -9.70
CA ALA A 14 -7.80 7.16 -10.53
C ALA A 14 -8.07 5.84 -11.26
N SER A 15 -7.66 5.78 -12.53
CA SER A 15 -7.70 4.54 -13.30
C SER A 15 -6.70 3.52 -12.73
N THR A 16 -6.85 2.26 -13.08
CA THR A 16 -5.91 1.20 -12.70
C THR A 16 -4.49 1.55 -13.16
N SER A 17 -4.36 2.06 -14.37
CA SER A 17 -3.07 2.46 -14.93
C SER A 17 -2.44 3.61 -14.13
N LYS A 18 -3.23 4.61 -13.78
CA LYS A 18 -2.76 5.74 -12.97
C LYS A 18 -2.35 5.28 -11.57
N ARG A 19 -3.14 4.40 -10.94
CA ARG A 19 -2.81 3.85 -9.61
C ARG A 19 -1.47 3.13 -9.63
N LYS A 20 -1.20 2.36 -10.67
CA LYS A 20 0.08 1.66 -10.84
C LYS A 20 1.24 2.64 -10.88
N LYS A 21 1.14 3.68 -11.69
CA LYS A 21 2.18 4.70 -11.82
C LYS A 21 2.39 5.48 -10.53
N VAL A 22 1.32 5.82 -9.85
CA VAL A 22 1.37 6.51 -8.57
C VAL A 22 2.03 5.63 -7.50
N ARG A 23 1.71 4.33 -7.47
CA ARG A 23 2.34 3.38 -6.56
C ARG A 23 3.84 3.32 -6.81
N GLU A 24 4.27 3.25 -8.05
CA GLU A 24 5.68 3.24 -8.43
C GLU A 24 6.37 4.53 -8.00
N GLN A 25 5.70 5.66 -8.16
CA GLN A 25 6.24 6.96 -7.72
C GLN A 25 6.44 7.00 -6.20
N TYR A 26 5.47 6.50 -5.42
CA TYR A 26 5.62 6.39 -3.98
C TYR A 26 6.78 5.49 -3.58
N CYS A 27 6.96 4.35 -4.28
CA CYS A 27 8.09 3.47 -4.02
C CYS A 27 9.41 4.22 -4.16
N GLU A 28 9.57 4.98 -5.24
CA GLU A 28 10.78 5.78 -5.46
C GLU A 28 10.93 6.88 -4.41
N ASP A 29 9.86 7.62 -4.13
CA ASP A 29 9.88 8.72 -3.16
C ASP A 29 10.16 8.23 -1.74
N GLN A 30 9.80 7.00 -1.43
CA GLN A 30 10.03 6.37 -0.13
C GLN A 30 11.37 5.63 -0.05
N ASN A 31 12.19 5.70 -1.10
CA ASN A 31 13.44 4.94 -1.22
C ASN A 31 13.19 3.43 -1.03
N TRP A 32 12.06 2.94 -1.56
CA TRP A 32 11.63 1.54 -1.47
C TRP A 32 11.40 1.04 -0.05
N ASN A 33 11.18 1.93 0.89
CA ASN A 33 10.80 1.57 2.26
C ASN A 33 9.28 1.64 2.41
N CYS A 34 8.71 0.62 3.03
CA CYS A 34 7.27 0.57 3.29
C CYS A 34 6.83 1.79 4.11
N TRP A 35 5.74 2.42 3.70
CA TRP A 35 5.19 3.57 4.40
C TRP A 35 4.79 3.24 5.84
N TYR A 36 4.37 1.99 6.09
CA TYR A 36 3.91 1.56 7.41
C TYR A 36 5.04 1.01 8.29
N CYS A 37 5.71 -0.07 7.85
CA CYS A 37 6.72 -0.75 8.69
C CYS A 37 8.13 -0.23 8.50
N LYS A 38 8.36 0.59 7.50
CA LYS A 38 9.66 1.21 7.17
C LYS A 38 10.74 0.24 6.67
N HIS A 39 10.39 -1.03 6.45
CA HIS A 39 11.30 -2.02 5.88
C HIS A 39 11.18 -2.07 4.36
N ASP A 40 12.18 -2.64 3.70
CA ASP A 40 12.26 -2.66 2.24
C ASP A 40 11.03 -3.33 1.62
N LEU A 41 10.36 -2.61 0.70
CA LEU A 41 9.19 -3.09 -0.01
C LEU A 41 9.46 -4.32 -0.89
N ARG A 42 10.71 -4.52 -1.31
CA ARG A 42 11.10 -5.63 -2.17
C ARG A 42 11.36 -6.91 -1.39
N GLU A 43 11.37 -6.83 -0.07
CA GLU A 43 11.59 -7.95 0.83
C GLU A 43 10.31 -8.24 1.63
N LYS A 44 10.29 -9.38 2.31
CA LYS A 44 9.17 -9.72 3.20
C LYS A 44 9.08 -8.69 4.32
N PRO A 45 7.87 -8.35 4.78
CA PRO A 45 7.75 -7.51 5.97
C PRO A 45 8.34 -8.19 7.20
N PRO A 46 8.73 -7.41 8.22
CA PRO A 46 9.35 -7.98 9.42
C PRO A 46 8.38 -8.87 10.22
N SER A 47 8.93 -9.67 11.12
CA SER A 47 8.15 -10.65 11.89
C SER A 47 7.02 -10.02 12.69
N PHE A 48 7.20 -8.80 13.22
CA PHE A 48 6.13 -8.15 13.97
C PHE A 48 4.89 -7.85 13.12
N ILE A 49 5.04 -7.83 11.78
CA ILE A 49 3.93 -7.72 10.84
C ILE A 49 3.41 -9.10 10.46
N THR A 50 4.31 -10.03 10.07
CA THR A 50 3.90 -11.35 9.57
C THR A 50 3.31 -12.23 10.67
N GLU A 51 3.65 -11.99 11.92
CA GLU A 51 3.13 -12.71 13.07
C GLU A 51 1.75 -12.19 13.54
N GLN A 52 1.34 -11.01 13.05
CA GLN A 52 0.00 -10.50 13.36
C GLN A 52 -1.05 -11.39 12.70
N PRO A 53 -1.97 -11.99 13.49
CA PRO A 53 -3.05 -12.76 12.88
C PRO A 53 -3.98 -11.86 12.07
N PHE A 54 -4.41 -12.33 10.92
CA PHE A 54 -5.43 -11.62 10.15
C PHE A 54 -6.41 -12.60 9.55
N ASP A 55 -7.67 -12.17 9.41
CA ASP A 55 -8.72 -12.99 8.85
C ASP A 55 -8.74 -12.86 7.33
N LYS A 56 -8.30 -13.92 6.65
CA LYS A 56 -8.26 -13.94 5.18
C LYS A 56 -9.65 -13.73 4.55
N LYS A 57 -10.71 -14.03 5.28
CA LYS A 57 -12.09 -13.88 4.79
C LYS A 57 -12.48 -12.41 4.61
N LEU A 58 -11.80 -11.50 5.29
CA LEU A 58 -12.05 -10.07 5.18
C LEU A 58 -11.47 -9.47 3.90
N PHE A 59 -10.65 -10.21 3.17
CA PHE A 59 -9.91 -9.71 2.02
C PHE A 59 -10.21 -10.52 0.77
N PRO A 60 -10.11 -9.90 -0.43
CA PRO A 60 -10.23 -10.63 -1.69
C PRO A 60 -9.16 -11.72 -1.81
N LYS A 61 -9.46 -12.78 -2.56
CA LYS A 61 -8.53 -13.90 -2.77
C LYS A 61 -7.16 -13.45 -3.28
N MET A 62 -7.13 -12.43 -4.12
CA MET A 62 -5.90 -11.94 -4.76
C MET A 62 -5.23 -10.83 -3.98
N PHE A 63 -5.70 -10.53 -2.76
CA PHE A 63 -5.17 -9.41 -1.97
C PHE A 63 -3.67 -9.51 -1.73
N LEU A 64 -3.17 -10.69 -1.35
CA LEU A 64 -1.75 -10.90 -1.10
C LEU A 64 -0.94 -11.32 -2.33
N ALA A 65 -1.59 -11.48 -3.48
CA ALA A 65 -0.89 -11.86 -4.73
C ALA A 65 0.04 -10.76 -5.24
N TYR A 66 -0.27 -9.51 -4.94
CA TYR A 66 0.55 -8.36 -5.30
C TYR A 66 1.30 -7.91 -4.05
N PRO A 67 2.65 -7.99 -4.05
CA PRO A 67 3.42 -7.74 -2.82
C PRO A 67 3.43 -6.29 -2.36
N ILE A 68 3.21 -5.35 -3.26
CA ILE A 68 3.22 -3.91 -2.95
C ILE A 68 1.84 -3.33 -3.26
N HIS A 69 1.24 -2.66 -2.28
CA HIS A 69 -0.07 -2.04 -2.42
C HIS A 69 0.04 -0.51 -2.34
N LEU A 70 -0.90 0.17 -3.01
CA LEU A 70 -1.08 1.60 -2.87
C LEU A 70 -2.11 1.83 -1.76
N GLN A 71 -1.63 2.35 -0.63
CA GLN A 71 -2.45 2.63 0.54
C GLN A 71 -3.19 3.96 0.39
N HIS A 72 -4.44 3.99 0.77
CA HIS A 72 -5.24 5.22 0.81
C HIS A 72 -6.06 5.27 2.10
N SER A 73 -6.42 6.49 2.50
CA SER A 73 -7.30 6.71 3.65
C SER A 73 -8.73 6.34 3.29
N HIS A 74 -9.39 5.55 4.11
CA HIS A 74 -10.82 5.24 3.94
C HIS A 74 -11.72 6.39 4.40
N ILE A 75 -11.15 7.40 5.04
CA ILE A 75 -11.86 8.60 5.48
C ILE A 75 -11.86 9.66 4.38
N THR A 76 -10.69 9.97 3.82
CA THR A 76 -10.53 11.02 2.82
C THR A 76 -10.54 10.52 1.38
N GLY A 77 -10.23 9.23 1.18
CA GLY A 77 -10.06 8.64 -0.15
C GLY A 77 -8.75 9.00 -0.82
N MET A 78 -7.91 9.78 -0.16
CA MET A 78 -6.63 10.21 -0.74
C MET A 78 -5.52 9.19 -0.48
N THR A 79 -4.61 9.06 -1.45
CA THR A 79 -3.47 8.14 -1.33
C THR A 79 -2.52 8.56 -0.22
N GLU A 80 -1.88 7.59 0.43
CA GLU A 80 -0.96 7.83 1.54
C GLU A 80 0.46 7.34 1.26
N GLY A 81 0.62 6.25 0.55
CA GLY A 81 1.93 5.70 0.25
C GLY A 81 1.89 4.28 -0.27
N ALA A 82 3.08 3.72 -0.51
CA ALA A 82 3.25 2.33 -0.90
C ALA A 82 3.58 1.49 0.34
N VAL A 83 2.92 0.34 0.48
CA VAL A 83 3.07 -0.56 1.62
C VAL A 83 3.17 -2.00 1.15
N HIS A 84 3.74 -2.87 1.98
CA HIS A 84 3.62 -4.31 1.75
C HIS A 84 2.13 -4.70 1.81
N ALA A 85 1.75 -5.70 1.01
CA ALA A 85 0.37 -6.21 1.04
C ALA A 85 -0.04 -6.64 2.45
N ARG A 86 0.85 -7.32 3.17
CA ARG A 86 0.59 -7.76 4.55
C ARG A 86 0.45 -6.58 5.51
N CYS A 87 1.25 -5.53 5.32
CA CYS A 87 1.13 -4.30 6.10
C CYS A 87 -0.21 -3.63 5.86
N ASN A 88 -0.69 -3.63 4.61
CA ASN A 88 -2.01 -3.09 4.28
C ASN A 88 -3.12 -3.87 4.98
N ALA A 89 -3.01 -5.20 5.05
CA ALA A 89 -3.96 -6.04 5.76
C ALA A 89 -4.00 -5.70 7.25
N VAL A 90 -2.84 -5.54 7.88
CA VAL A 90 -2.74 -5.16 9.29
C VAL A 90 -3.34 -3.78 9.53
N LEU A 91 -3.02 -2.82 8.69
CA LEU A 91 -3.58 -1.47 8.77
C LEU A 91 -5.10 -1.50 8.72
N TRP A 92 -5.64 -2.24 7.76
CA TRP A 92 -7.08 -2.32 7.55
C TRP A 92 -7.78 -3.02 8.71
N GLN A 93 -7.24 -4.14 9.17
CA GLN A 93 -7.88 -4.96 10.20
C GLN A 93 -7.79 -4.34 11.61
N TYR A 94 -6.63 -3.78 11.95
CA TYR A 94 -6.38 -3.31 13.32
C TYR A 94 -6.53 -1.82 13.51
N GLU A 95 -6.36 -1.03 12.45
CA GLU A 95 -6.42 0.42 12.55
C GLU A 95 -7.55 1.04 11.74
N GLY A 96 -8.30 0.24 10.99
CA GLY A 96 -9.44 0.71 10.21
C GLY A 96 -9.08 1.61 9.02
N LYS A 97 -7.87 1.47 8.52
CA LYS A 97 -7.40 2.33 7.42
C LYS A 97 -7.41 1.66 6.08
#